data_b827861858fd2d60d7b159405a61a093
#
_entry.id   b827861858fd2d60d7b159405a61a093
#
_cell.length_a   1.000
_cell.length_b   1.000
_cell.length_c   1.000
_cell.angle_alpha   90.00
_cell.angle_beta   90.00
_cell.angle_gamma   90.00
#
_symmetry.space_group_name_H-M   'P 1'
#
loop_
_entity.id
_entity.type
_entity.pdbx_description
1 polymer ?
#
loop_
_entity_poly.entity_id
_entity_poly.type
_entity_poly.pdbx_seq_one_letter_code
_entity_poly.pdbx_strand_id
1 'polypeptide(L)'
;MTVTDLVPVNEDDPGGSNGSQWGRAQVLVKYNTADNPNIVVNEYIANRIAIALGIPTPLGDLWFDPSAGEPAWVVAEIGEPGNHFPPPQEAALRSIPEKTRALMEAFDALIYNTDRHEENILADNDGHAWVVDHDGALFGDIKDDRATGLLSTKDRTDYDPMGFWGNLPATSAARERAIAHIREGKGVIGWASTT
;
A
#
# COMPACT_ATOMS: atom_id res chain seq x y z
N MET A 1 -11.75 5.15 5.38
CA MET A 1 -12.09 3.73 5.17
C MET A 1 -13.54 3.56 5.53
N THR A 2 -14.40 3.40 4.56
CA THR A 2 -15.80 3.05 4.83
C THR A 2 -15.87 1.54 4.76
N VAL A 3 -16.06 0.89 5.90
CA VAL A 3 -16.33 -0.55 5.94
C VAL A 3 -17.79 -0.70 5.58
N THR A 4 -18.08 -1.00 4.32
CA THR A 4 -19.45 -1.03 3.81
C THR A 4 -20.17 -2.33 4.08
N ASP A 5 -19.45 -3.45 4.33
CA ASP A 5 -20.06 -4.75 4.56
C ASP A 5 -19.38 -5.53 5.68
N LEU A 6 -19.54 -5.04 6.89
CA LEU A 6 -19.38 -5.87 8.06
C LEU A 6 -20.54 -6.87 8.09
N VAL A 7 -20.29 -8.12 7.75
CA VAL A 7 -21.26 -9.18 8.03
C VAL A 7 -21.24 -9.42 9.54
N PRO A 8 -22.30 -9.06 10.28
CA PRO A 8 -22.34 -9.32 11.70
C PRO A 8 -22.21 -10.83 11.96
N VAL A 9 -21.27 -11.21 12.80
CA VAL A 9 -21.17 -12.59 13.28
C VAL A 9 -21.95 -12.66 14.56
N ASN A 10 -23.04 -13.41 14.57
CA ASN A 10 -23.91 -13.60 15.72
C ASN A 10 -23.30 -14.59 16.73
N GLU A 11 -22.04 -14.36 17.10
CA GLU A 11 -21.35 -15.17 18.10
C GLU A 11 -20.98 -14.24 19.24
N ASP A 12 -21.50 -14.56 20.39
CA ASP A 12 -21.25 -13.93 21.70
C ASP A 12 -21.07 -12.42 21.71
N ASP A 13 -22.00 -11.74 22.35
CA ASP A 13 -21.86 -10.30 22.66
C ASP A 13 -20.42 -10.02 23.16
N PRO A 14 -19.61 -9.21 22.45
CA PRO A 14 -18.25 -8.90 22.90
C PRO A 14 -18.22 -8.21 24.25
N GLY A 15 -19.38 -7.96 24.86
CA GLY A 15 -19.52 -7.28 26.12
C GLY A 15 -19.12 -5.81 26.02
N GLY A 16 -19.92 -4.94 26.50
CA GLY A 16 -19.64 -3.51 26.55
C GLY A 16 -20.90 -2.66 26.44
N SER A 17 -20.92 -1.56 27.15
CA SER A 17 -22.05 -0.64 27.17
C SER A 17 -22.26 0.16 25.87
N ASN A 18 -21.43 -0.04 24.86
CA ASN A 18 -21.34 0.83 23.67
C ASN A 18 -21.84 0.18 22.37
N GLY A 19 -22.60 -0.93 22.43
CA GLY A 19 -23.19 -1.55 21.24
C GLY A 19 -22.16 -2.16 20.29
N SER A 20 -21.09 -2.75 20.80
CA SER A 20 -20.08 -3.44 20.00
C SER A 20 -20.64 -4.73 19.39
N GLN A 21 -20.21 -5.07 18.19
CA GLN A 21 -20.54 -6.35 17.55
C GLN A 21 -19.35 -6.88 16.76
N TRP A 22 -19.24 -8.19 16.65
CA TRP A 22 -18.28 -8.83 15.77
C TRP A 22 -18.74 -8.74 14.32
N GLY A 23 -17.76 -8.62 13.39
CA GLY A 23 -18.02 -8.62 11.96
C GLY A 23 -16.94 -9.37 11.20
N ARG A 24 -17.23 -9.70 9.95
CA ARG A 24 -16.27 -10.27 8.98
C ARG A 24 -16.04 -9.26 7.86
N ALA A 25 -14.82 -9.17 7.38
CA ALA A 25 -14.46 -8.37 6.21
C ALA A 25 -13.87 -9.29 5.13
N GLN A 26 -14.06 -8.92 3.88
CA GLN A 26 -13.38 -9.58 2.77
C GLN A 26 -11.92 -9.13 2.74
N VAL A 27 -11.04 -10.07 2.47
CA VAL A 27 -9.60 -9.85 2.41
C VAL A 27 -9.01 -10.50 1.17
N LEU A 28 -7.99 -9.88 0.61
CA LEU A 28 -7.10 -10.50 -0.37
C LEU A 28 -5.96 -11.19 0.40
N VAL A 29 -5.63 -12.40 -0.01
CA VAL A 29 -4.52 -13.18 0.56
C VAL A 29 -3.47 -13.39 -0.52
N LYS A 30 -2.22 -13.04 -0.22
CA LYS A 30 -1.07 -13.23 -1.11
C LYS A 30 -0.06 -14.17 -0.45
N TYR A 31 0.49 -15.06 -1.23
CA TYR A 31 1.54 -16.00 -0.84
C TYR A 31 2.82 -15.73 -1.63
N ASN A 32 3.93 -16.18 -1.09
CA ASN A 32 5.16 -16.25 -1.87
C ASN A 32 4.99 -17.25 -3.02
N THR A 33 5.66 -16.99 -4.13
CA THR A 33 5.71 -17.91 -5.27
C THR A 33 7.15 -18.30 -5.56
N ALA A 34 7.34 -19.34 -6.37
CA ALA A 34 8.68 -19.73 -6.79
C ALA A 34 9.37 -18.63 -7.62
N ASP A 35 8.58 -17.83 -8.33
CA ASP A 35 9.07 -16.71 -9.15
C ASP A 35 9.26 -15.42 -8.35
N ASN A 36 8.49 -15.22 -7.29
CA ASN A 36 8.63 -14.09 -6.38
C ASN A 36 8.56 -14.59 -4.93
N PRO A 37 9.69 -14.95 -4.31
CA PRO A 37 9.74 -15.51 -2.97
C PRO A 37 9.61 -14.46 -1.86
N ASN A 38 9.55 -13.17 -2.21
CA ASN A 38 9.56 -12.06 -1.28
C ASN A 38 8.23 -11.30 -1.19
N ILE A 39 7.16 -11.76 -1.85
CA ILE A 39 5.85 -11.09 -1.86
C ILE A 39 5.41 -10.73 -0.43
N VAL A 40 5.36 -11.71 0.45
CA VAL A 40 4.83 -11.55 1.81
C VAL A 40 5.63 -10.52 2.61
N VAL A 41 6.95 -10.59 2.54
CA VAL A 41 7.83 -9.67 3.29
C VAL A 41 7.82 -8.27 2.69
N ASN A 42 7.81 -8.15 1.37
CA ASN A 42 7.77 -6.86 0.67
C ASN A 42 6.45 -6.13 0.99
N GLU A 43 5.32 -6.80 0.85
CA GLU A 43 4.01 -6.25 1.16
C GLU A 43 3.89 -5.82 2.64
N TYR A 44 4.32 -6.69 3.56
CA TYR A 44 4.25 -6.39 4.98
C TYR A 44 5.09 -5.16 5.35
N ILE A 45 6.36 -5.13 4.96
CA ILE A 45 7.26 -4.02 5.32
C ILE A 45 6.81 -2.73 4.64
N ALA A 46 6.49 -2.76 3.35
CA ALA A 46 6.01 -1.57 2.62
C ALA A 46 4.73 -1.01 3.25
N ASN A 47 3.76 -1.87 3.57
CA ASN A 47 2.52 -1.46 4.24
C ASN A 47 2.78 -0.81 5.61
N ARG A 48 3.67 -1.37 6.43
CA ARG A 48 4.02 -0.78 7.75
C ARG A 48 4.71 0.56 7.61
N ILE A 49 5.59 0.72 6.62
CA ILE A 49 6.22 2.01 6.32
C ILE A 49 5.16 3.01 5.82
N ALA A 50 4.28 2.61 4.91
CA ALA A 50 3.22 3.46 4.39
C ALA A 50 2.32 3.99 5.53
N ILE A 51 1.85 3.10 6.41
CA ILE A 51 1.03 3.48 7.58
C ILE A 51 1.80 4.45 8.48
N ALA A 52 3.06 4.16 8.80
CA ALA A 52 3.88 5.01 9.66
C ALA A 52 4.12 6.40 9.07
N LEU A 53 4.15 6.54 7.75
CA LEU A 53 4.34 7.80 7.04
C LEU A 53 3.02 8.50 6.66
N GLY A 54 1.87 7.90 6.97
CA GLY A 54 0.56 8.44 6.62
C GLY A 54 0.25 8.37 5.12
N ILE A 55 0.86 7.43 4.43
CA ILE A 55 0.57 7.16 3.03
C ILE A 55 -0.68 6.30 2.96
N PRO A 56 -1.69 6.69 2.16
CA PRO A 56 -2.90 5.91 2.05
C PRO A 56 -2.59 4.51 1.49
N THR A 57 -2.87 3.49 2.29
CA THR A 57 -2.74 2.07 1.93
C THR A 57 -3.81 1.27 2.66
N PRO A 58 -4.31 0.16 2.12
CA PRO A 58 -5.23 -0.72 2.83
C PRO A 58 -4.59 -1.28 4.11
N LEU A 59 -5.43 -1.55 5.09
CA LEU A 59 -4.96 -2.25 6.29
C LEU A 59 -4.65 -3.71 5.96
N GLY A 60 -3.50 -4.18 6.39
CA GLY A 60 -3.10 -5.56 6.22
C GLY A 60 -2.23 -6.06 7.36
N ASP A 61 -2.06 -7.37 7.43
CA ASP A 61 -1.18 -8.00 8.41
C ASP A 61 -0.69 -9.38 7.94
N LEU A 62 0.27 -9.94 8.64
CA LEU A 62 0.72 -11.30 8.43
C LEU A 62 -0.29 -12.29 9.02
N TRP A 63 -0.54 -13.34 8.28
CA TRP A 63 -1.33 -14.48 8.71
C TRP A 63 -0.58 -15.77 8.41
N PHE A 64 -0.58 -16.71 9.34
CA PHE A 64 -0.06 -18.04 9.08
C PHE A 64 -1.20 -18.95 8.64
N ASP A 65 -1.16 -19.38 7.38
CA ASP A 65 -2.17 -20.30 6.86
C ASP A 65 -1.89 -21.73 7.36
N PRO A 66 -2.72 -22.28 8.26
CA PRO A 66 -2.51 -23.63 8.77
C PRO A 66 -2.75 -24.70 7.72
N SER A 67 -3.49 -24.41 6.64
CA SER A 67 -3.76 -25.36 5.56
C SER A 67 -2.61 -25.41 4.55
N ALA A 68 -1.99 -24.29 4.26
CA ALA A 68 -0.81 -24.21 3.39
C ALA A 68 0.49 -24.46 4.17
N GLY A 69 0.49 -24.24 5.51
CA GLY A 69 1.65 -24.39 6.36
C GLY A 69 2.69 -23.27 6.18
N GLU A 70 2.28 -22.11 5.68
CA GLU A 70 3.17 -21.00 5.36
C GLU A 70 2.57 -19.63 5.73
N PRO A 71 3.42 -18.60 5.89
CA PRO A 71 2.95 -17.24 6.10
C PRO A 71 2.36 -16.66 4.81
N ALA A 72 1.33 -15.86 4.98
CA ALA A 72 0.69 -15.09 3.92
C ALA A 72 0.56 -13.62 4.32
N TRP A 73 0.49 -12.75 3.33
CA TRP A 73 0.05 -11.37 3.48
C TRP A 73 -1.46 -11.30 3.32
N VAL A 74 -2.15 -10.71 4.28
CA VAL A 74 -3.60 -10.53 4.26
C VAL A 74 -3.89 -9.04 4.29
N VAL A 75 -4.66 -8.56 3.31
CA VAL A 75 -4.99 -7.14 3.18
C VAL A 75 -6.49 -6.95 3.01
N ALA A 76 -7.06 -5.97 3.71
CA ALA A 76 -8.47 -5.64 3.63
C ALA A 76 -8.82 -5.13 2.23
N GLU A 77 -9.91 -5.65 1.67
CA GLU A 77 -10.47 -5.13 0.43
C GLU A 77 -10.91 -3.67 0.61
N ILE A 78 -10.67 -2.86 -0.43
CA ILE A 78 -11.19 -1.50 -0.52
C ILE A 78 -12.27 -1.48 -1.59
N GLY A 79 -13.46 -0.99 -1.24
CA GLY A 79 -14.63 -0.96 -2.10
C GLY A 79 -15.73 -1.86 -1.59
N GLU A 80 -16.69 -2.14 -2.46
CA GLU A 80 -17.78 -3.07 -2.18
C GLU A 80 -17.31 -4.51 -2.49
N PRO A 81 -17.68 -5.51 -1.69
CA PRO A 81 -17.30 -6.90 -1.91
C PRO A 81 -17.65 -7.37 -3.32
N GLY A 82 -16.64 -7.92 -4.01
CA GLY A 82 -16.78 -8.38 -5.39
C GLY A 82 -16.86 -7.27 -6.44
N ASN A 83 -16.76 -6.01 -6.04
CA ASN A 83 -16.68 -4.86 -6.91
C ASN A 83 -15.39 -4.09 -6.61
N HIS A 84 -14.27 -4.75 -6.90
CA HIS A 84 -12.95 -4.14 -6.78
C HIS A 84 -12.93 -2.84 -7.55
N PHE A 85 -12.31 -1.80 -7.01
CA PHE A 85 -12.05 -0.61 -7.80
C PHE A 85 -11.35 -1.05 -9.10
N PRO A 86 -11.95 -0.82 -10.27
CA PRO A 86 -11.23 -1.07 -11.50
C PRO A 86 -9.97 -0.21 -11.52
N PRO A 87 -8.96 -0.57 -12.32
CA PRO A 87 -7.81 0.30 -12.53
C PRO A 87 -8.31 1.70 -12.79
N PRO A 88 -7.83 2.72 -12.07
CA PRO A 88 -8.41 4.04 -12.16
C PRO A 88 -8.26 4.55 -13.59
N GLN A 89 -9.32 5.09 -14.12
CA GLN A 89 -9.24 5.83 -15.37
C GLN A 89 -8.32 7.04 -15.17
N GLU A 90 -7.64 7.47 -16.21
CA GLU A 90 -6.70 8.61 -16.16
C GLU A 90 -7.32 9.85 -15.46
N ALA A 91 -8.61 10.07 -15.64
CA ALA A 91 -9.34 11.14 -14.96
C ALA A 91 -9.34 11.00 -13.43
N ALA A 92 -9.52 9.79 -12.92
CA ALA A 92 -9.47 9.51 -11.47
C ALA A 92 -8.06 9.71 -10.91
N LEU A 93 -7.03 9.24 -11.64
CA LEU A 93 -5.64 9.48 -11.24
C LEU A 93 -5.30 10.97 -11.20
N ARG A 94 -5.80 11.76 -12.16
CA ARG A 94 -5.60 13.21 -12.18
C ARG A 94 -6.35 13.94 -11.08
N SER A 95 -7.44 13.37 -10.55
CA SER A 95 -8.20 13.94 -9.43
C SER A 95 -7.49 13.77 -8.09
N ILE A 96 -6.53 12.86 -7.99
CA ILE A 96 -5.74 12.68 -6.75
C ILE A 96 -5.02 13.99 -6.42
N PRO A 97 -5.17 14.52 -5.20
CA PRO A 97 -4.50 15.76 -4.81
C PRO A 97 -2.98 15.70 -5.04
N GLU A 98 -2.40 16.77 -5.56
CA GLU A 98 -0.97 16.84 -5.88
C GLU A 98 -0.08 16.46 -4.69
N LYS A 99 -0.45 16.90 -3.49
CA LYS A 99 0.26 16.55 -2.25
C LYS A 99 0.31 15.03 -2.04
N THR A 100 -0.81 14.35 -2.28
CA THR A 100 -0.92 12.89 -2.13
C THR A 100 -0.08 12.19 -3.19
N ARG A 101 -0.14 12.64 -4.45
CA ARG A 101 0.68 12.09 -5.53
C ARG A 101 2.17 12.22 -5.24
N ALA A 102 2.61 13.42 -4.80
CA ALA A 102 4.01 13.65 -4.43
C ALA A 102 4.47 12.76 -3.27
N LEU A 103 3.59 12.49 -2.31
CA LEU A 103 3.90 11.60 -1.19
C LEU A 103 4.00 10.15 -1.62
N MET A 104 3.11 9.69 -2.50
CA MET A 104 3.16 8.34 -3.08
C MET A 104 4.41 8.15 -3.94
N GLU A 105 4.77 9.13 -4.79
CA GLU A 105 6.00 9.13 -5.58
C GLU A 105 7.25 9.02 -4.69
N ALA A 106 7.31 9.83 -3.63
CA ALA A 106 8.44 9.81 -2.70
C ALA A 106 8.50 8.51 -1.89
N PHE A 107 7.36 7.89 -1.61
CA PHE A 107 7.29 6.59 -0.98
C PHE A 107 7.79 5.47 -1.89
N ASP A 108 7.36 5.43 -3.16
CA ASP A 108 7.86 4.45 -4.12
C ASP A 108 9.37 4.53 -4.26
N ALA A 109 9.92 5.76 -4.29
CA ALA A 109 11.35 5.97 -4.30
C ALA A 109 12.03 5.46 -3.01
N LEU A 110 11.39 5.61 -1.85
CA LEU A 110 11.91 5.15 -0.56
C LEU A 110 12.00 3.63 -0.49
N ILE A 111 10.92 2.94 -0.89
CA ILE A 111 10.85 1.47 -0.85
C ILE A 111 11.42 0.81 -2.10
N TYR A 112 11.91 1.60 -3.04
CA TYR A 112 12.43 1.14 -4.32
C TYR A 112 11.41 0.27 -5.08
N ASN A 113 10.17 0.77 -5.21
CA ASN A 113 9.12 0.08 -5.95
C ASN A 113 9.35 0.25 -7.46
N THR A 114 9.71 -0.82 -8.14
CA THR A 114 10.03 -0.83 -9.57
C THR A 114 8.83 -1.15 -10.45
N ASP A 115 7.71 -1.53 -9.84
CA ASP A 115 6.51 -2.01 -10.54
C ASP A 115 5.29 -1.12 -10.32
N ARG A 116 5.47 0.19 -10.13
CA ARG A 116 4.33 1.09 -10.02
C ARG A 116 3.69 1.37 -11.37
N HIS A 117 2.42 1.02 -11.50
CA HIS A 117 1.58 1.33 -12.65
C HIS A 117 0.14 1.67 -12.18
N GLU A 118 -0.74 1.99 -13.12
CA GLU A 118 -2.11 2.45 -12.79
C GLU A 118 -2.93 1.42 -12.02
N GLU A 119 -2.74 0.13 -12.26
CA GLU A 119 -3.47 -0.94 -11.57
C GLU A 119 -3.05 -1.10 -10.11
N ASN A 120 -1.89 -0.54 -9.73
CA ASN A 120 -1.35 -0.56 -8.37
C ASN A 120 -1.72 0.70 -7.57
N ILE A 121 -2.68 1.47 -8.07
CA ILE A 121 -3.31 2.59 -7.36
C ILE A 121 -4.82 2.40 -7.44
N LEU A 122 -5.46 2.32 -6.30
CA LEU A 122 -6.91 2.41 -6.20
C LEU A 122 -7.29 3.89 -6.04
N ALA A 123 -8.25 4.38 -6.80
CA ALA A 123 -8.73 5.75 -6.67
C ALA A 123 -10.24 5.81 -6.85
N ASP A 124 -10.90 6.64 -6.06
CA ASP A 124 -12.31 6.95 -6.21
C ASP A 124 -12.51 8.29 -6.94
N ASN A 125 -13.77 8.58 -7.27
CA ASN A 125 -14.15 9.82 -7.95
C ASN A 125 -14.04 11.08 -7.07
N ASP A 126 -13.89 10.90 -5.76
CA ASP A 126 -13.75 11.98 -4.77
C ASP A 126 -12.28 12.37 -4.54
N GLY A 127 -11.35 11.69 -5.23
CA GLY A 127 -9.92 11.95 -5.16
C GLY A 127 -9.22 11.22 -4.01
N HIS A 128 -9.90 10.29 -3.33
CA HIS A 128 -9.21 9.38 -2.42
C HIS A 128 -8.46 8.35 -3.23
N ALA A 129 -7.27 8.03 -2.78
CA ALA A 129 -6.42 7.05 -3.46
C ALA A 129 -5.63 6.23 -2.44
N TRP A 130 -5.32 4.99 -2.80
CA TRP A 130 -4.54 4.07 -1.99
C TRP A 130 -3.48 3.40 -2.86
N VAL A 131 -2.26 3.31 -2.35
CA VAL A 131 -1.22 2.48 -2.97
C VAL A 131 -1.40 1.03 -2.53
N VAL A 132 -1.32 0.13 -3.50
CA VAL A 132 -1.42 -1.32 -3.30
C VAL A 132 -0.32 -1.99 -4.10
N ASP A 133 -0.15 -3.28 -3.90
CA ASP A 133 0.77 -4.12 -4.65
C ASP A 133 2.23 -3.63 -4.58
N HIS A 134 2.92 -4.06 -3.53
CA HIS A 134 4.31 -3.70 -3.26
C HIS A 134 5.23 -4.92 -3.37
N ASP A 135 4.79 -5.96 -4.07
CA ASP A 135 5.53 -7.21 -4.18
C ASP A 135 6.86 -7.04 -4.92
N GLY A 136 6.94 -6.09 -5.88
CA GLY A 136 8.16 -5.67 -6.57
C GLY A 136 9.05 -4.69 -5.81
N ALA A 137 8.69 -4.31 -4.56
CA ALA A 137 9.44 -3.35 -3.75
C ALA A 137 10.57 -4.01 -2.95
N LEU A 138 11.41 -3.20 -2.28
CA LEU A 138 12.43 -3.60 -1.31
C LEU A 138 13.40 -4.66 -1.82
N PHE A 139 13.04 -5.94 -1.70
CA PHE A 139 13.87 -7.07 -2.09
C PHE A 139 13.65 -7.52 -3.53
N GLY A 140 12.58 -7.03 -4.17
CA GLY A 140 12.18 -7.43 -5.52
C GLY A 140 11.87 -8.93 -5.64
N ASP A 141 11.84 -9.39 -6.87
CA ASP A 141 11.70 -10.79 -7.26
C ASP A 141 13.07 -11.49 -7.35
N ILE A 142 13.91 -11.38 -6.33
CA ILE A 142 15.29 -11.86 -6.41
C ILE A 142 15.32 -13.33 -6.84
N LYS A 143 15.54 -13.54 -8.12
CA LYS A 143 15.74 -14.87 -8.72
C LYS A 143 17.18 -15.37 -8.64
N ASP A 144 18.12 -14.52 -8.25
CA ASP A 144 19.55 -14.77 -8.30
C ASP A 144 20.19 -14.79 -6.91
N ASP A 145 21.41 -15.40 -6.85
CA ASP A 145 22.36 -15.41 -5.74
C ASP A 145 22.76 -14.00 -5.20
N ARG A 146 22.09 -12.97 -5.64
CA ARG A 146 22.21 -11.59 -5.16
C ARG A 146 21.55 -11.37 -3.80
N ALA A 147 21.08 -12.44 -3.18
CA ALA A 147 20.40 -12.48 -1.87
C ALA A 147 21.25 -11.97 -0.68
N THR A 148 22.37 -11.32 -0.90
CA THR A 148 23.22 -10.83 0.18
C THR A 148 23.12 -9.33 0.44
N GLY A 149 22.19 -8.62 -0.17
CA GLY A 149 22.05 -7.19 0.08
C GLY A 149 20.79 -6.60 -0.50
N LEU A 150 20.19 -5.66 0.19
CA LEU A 150 19.39 -4.60 -0.38
C LEU A 150 19.93 -4.27 -1.77
N LEU A 151 19.12 -4.42 -2.79
CA LEU A 151 19.33 -4.17 -4.21
C LEU A 151 20.71 -3.62 -4.59
N SER A 152 21.42 -4.31 -5.48
CA SER A 152 22.75 -3.90 -5.90
C SER A 152 22.70 -2.44 -6.37
N THR A 153 23.83 -1.74 -6.25
CA THR A 153 23.93 -0.34 -6.73
C THR A 153 23.56 -0.24 -8.22
N LYS A 154 23.75 -1.31 -8.99
CA LYS A 154 23.42 -1.39 -10.40
C LYS A 154 21.89 -1.39 -10.62
N ASP A 155 21.17 -2.14 -9.83
CA ASP A 155 19.70 -2.21 -9.93
C ASP A 155 19.05 -0.88 -9.52
N ARG A 156 19.73 -0.10 -8.68
CA ARG A 156 19.30 1.26 -8.29
C ARG A 156 19.53 2.30 -9.38
N THR A 157 20.47 2.09 -10.30
CA THR A 157 20.71 3.01 -11.41
C THR A 157 19.71 2.87 -12.53
N ASP A 158 19.08 1.70 -12.63
CA ASP A 158 18.05 1.43 -13.66
C ASP A 158 16.64 1.77 -13.17
N TYR A 159 16.48 2.15 -11.90
CA TYR A 159 15.22 2.63 -11.35
C TYR A 159 14.87 3.99 -11.95
N ASP A 160 13.80 4.01 -12.74
CA ASP A 160 13.20 5.24 -13.25
C ASP A 160 11.99 5.65 -12.40
N PRO A 161 12.17 6.47 -11.35
CA PRO A 161 11.06 6.95 -10.54
C PRO A 161 10.13 7.87 -11.34
N MET A 162 10.55 8.32 -12.51
CA MET A 162 9.77 9.18 -13.39
C MET A 162 8.89 8.40 -14.35
N GLY A 163 9.00 7.06 -14.46
CA GLY A 163 8.21 6.27 -15.38
C GLY A 163 6.71 6.54 -15.24
N PHE A 164 6.07 5.93 -14.27
CA PHE A 164 4.63 6.14 -14.02
C PHE A 164 4.33 7.56 -13.54
N TRP A 165 5.06 8.05 -12.53
CA TRP A 165 4.82 9.37 -11.94
C TRP A 165 5.15 10.54 -12.87
N GLY A 166 5.97 10.32 -13.91
CA GLY A 166 6.23 11.30 -14.96
C GLY A 166 4.97 11.68 -15.75
N ASN A 167 4.00 10.78 -15.84
CA ASN A 167 2.70 11.03 -16.46
C ASN A 167 1.72 11.78 -15.54
N LEU A 168 2.00 11.81 -14.24
CA LEU A 168 1.19 12.47 -13.21
C LEU A 168 2.05 13.45 -12.38
N PRO A 169 2.70 14.43 -13.01
CA PRO A 169 3.74 15.20 -12.37
C PRO A 169 3.24 15.99 -11.16
N ALA A 170 4.03 15.97 -10.09
CA ALA A 170 3.92 16.90 -8.99
C ALA A 170 4.95 18.03 -9.17
N THR A 171 4.67 19.22 -8.61
CA THR A 171 5.61 20.33 -8.63
C THR A 171 6.84 20.02 -7.77
N SER A 172 7.99 20.64 -8.08
CA SER A 172 9.19 20.50 -7.26
C SER A 172 8.94 20.83 -5.79
N ALA A 173 8.13 21.86 -5.53
CA ALA A 173 7.78 22.23 -4.15
C ALA A 173 6.92 21.17 -3.43
N ALA A 174 6.04 20.47 -4.14
CA ALA A 174 5.26 19.36 -3.55
C ALA A 174 6.17 18.16 -3.25
N ARG A 175 7.09 17.82 -4.17
CA ARG A 175 8.09 16.74 -3.96
C ARG A 175 9.02 17.04 -2.78
N GLU A 176 9.55 18.25 -2.69
CA GLU A 176 10.41 18.67 -1.57
C GLU A 176 9.69 18.51 -0.22
N ARG A 177 8.41 18.93 -0.14
CA ARG A 177 7.60 18.75 1.07
C ARG A 177 7.35 17.28 1.38
N ALA A 178 7.10 16.44 0.39
CA ALA A 178 6.90 15.00 0.57
C ALA A 178 8.19 14.34 1.09
N ILE A 179 9.34 14.65 0.50
CA ILE A 179 10.64 14.16 0.95
C ILE A 179 10.96 14.63 2.38
N ALA A 180 10.68 15.89 2.70
CA ALA A 180 10.87 16.41 4.05
C ALA A 180 9.97 15.68 5.06
N HIS A 181 8.71 15.44 4.72
CA HIS A 181 7.76 14.67 5.54
C HIS A 181 8.29 13.27 5.85
N ILE A 182 8.76 12.55 4.83
CA ILE A 182 9.36 11.22 4.99
C ILE A 182 10.60 11.26 5.87
N ARG A 183 11.50 12.21 5.63
CA ARG A 183 12.75 12.36 6.40
C ARG A 183 12.51 12.70 7.88
N GLU A 184 11.48 13.45 8.17
CA GLU A 184 11.13 13.83 9.54
C GLU A 184 10.37 12.70 10.27
N GLY A 185 9.98 11.63 9.58
CA GLY A 185 9.24 10.50 10.15
C GLY A 185 7.90 10.91 10.76
N LYS A 186 7.28 11.97 10.27
CA LYS A 186 5.99 12.46 10.75
C LYS A 186 4.89 11.54 10.26
N GLY A 187 4.64 10.50 11.04
CA GLY A 187 3.52 9.58 10.84
C GLY A 187 2.15 10.25 11.04
N VAL A 188 1.12 9.44 10.91
CA VAL A 188 -0.33 9.78 10.91
C VAL A 188 -0.75 10.70 12.06
N ILE A 189 -0.07 10.69 13.19
CA ILE A 189 -0.39 11.49 14.38
C ILE A 189 -0.24 13.01 14.11
N GLY A 190 0.62 13.41 13.19
CA GLY A 190 0.82 14.82 12.83
C GLY A 190 -0.17 15.38 11.80
N TRP A 191 -0.97 14.55 11.15
CA TRP A 191 -1.90 14.99 10.10
C TRP A 191 -3.21 15.56 10.63
N ALA A 192 -3.66 15.07 11.77
CA ALA A 192 -4.91 15.51 12.39
C ALA A 192 -4.86 16.92 13.02
N SER A 193 -3.67 17.51 13.14
CA SER A 193 -3.47 18.80 13.84
C SER A 193 -3.26 20.00 12.92
N THR A 194 -3.40 19.87 11.60
CA THR A 194 -3.12 20.95 10.63
C THR A 194 -4.23 21.21 9.62
N THR A 195 -5.48 20.89 9.98
CA THR A 195 -6.69 21.36 9.25
C THR A 195 -7.34 22.51 9.97
#